data_67bd5ab8198d26e03c55c1db966964f2
#
_entry.id   67bd5ab8198d26e03c55c1db966964f2
#
_cell.length_a   1.000
_cell.length_b   1.000
_cell.length_c   1.000
_cell.angle_alpha   90.00
_cell.angle_beta   90.00
_cell.angle_gamma   90.00
#
_symmetry.space_group_name_H-M   'P 1'
#
loop_
_entity.id
_entity.type
_entity.pdbx_description
1 polymer ?
#
loop_
_entity_poly.entity_id
_entity_poly.type
_entity_poly.pdbx_seq_one_letter_code
_entity_poly.pdbx_strand_id
1 'polypeptide(L)'
;MSEPLEENAPPITELTKGQRRVLGTLLEKAYTTPEGYPLTLKSLTSGCNQKSNRHPMTDYSEDDVLEIIDQLREMGLVAVVHTESGRTERYRHYMRKRFTLTEPQLAVLTELLLRGRQSVGDLRARASRMVPIESLDDLREALRGLTALKYLQASGSLDRRGVEVDHNFYAPAENKRITASDSDELESDAPEPPRGSPQSSASRQPVSAPSAATGSDSRAVTTALNAVRADQGELRGRVDSLEDEIRRLKGIVEDLVRDLRG
;
A
#
# COMPACT_ATOMS: atom_id res chain seq x y z
N MET A 1 -7.90 31.02 13.69
CA MET A 1 -7.20 30.60 14.91
C MET A 1 -7.56 29.15 15.14
N SER A 2 -6.61 28.22 14.94
CA SER A 2 -6.87 26.79 15.20
C SER A 2 -6.67 26.56 16.69
N GLU A 3 -7.70 26.12 17.37
CA GLU A 3 -7.58 25.69 18.77
C GLU A 3 -6.51 24.60 18.87
N PRO A 4 -5.63 24.65 19.89
CA PRO A 4 -4.71 23.56 20.16
C PRO A 4 -5.55 22.34 20.52
N LEU A 5 -5.29 21.20 19.85
CA LEU A 5 -5.84 19.92 20.26
C LEU A 5 -5.40 19.68 21.71
N GLU A 6 -6.35 19.35 22.58
CA GLU A 6 -6.12 19.14 23.98
C GLU A 6 -4.97 18.13 24.17
N GLU A 7 -3.98 18.51 24.96
CA GLU A 7 -2.80 17.70 25.30
C GLU A 7 -3.17 16.35 25.97
N ASN A 8 -4.43 16.17 26.33
CA ASN A 8 -5.01 15.02 27.03
C ASN A 8 -5.95 14.14 26.19
N ALA A 9 -5.97 14.27 24.86
CA ALA A 9 -6.86 13.42 24.06
C ALA A 9 -6.43 11.94 24.15
N PRO A 10 -7.36 10.98 24.36
CA PRO A 10 -7.05 9.56 24.58
C PRO A 10 -6.25 8.97 23.41
N PRO A 11 -5.35 8.01 23.69
CA PRO A 11 -4.57 7.37 22.64
C PRO A 11 -5.50 6.66 21.64
N ILE A 12 -5.18 6.79 20.38
CA ILE A 12 -5.92 6.09 19.31
C ILE A 12 -5.29 4.72 19.13
N THR A 13 -6.01 3.69 19.54
CA THR A 13 -5.58 2.29 19.47
C THR A 13 -6.34 1.49 18.42
N GLU A 14 -7.50 1.97 18.01
CA GLU A 14 -8.40 1.26 17.09
C GLU A 14 -9.00 2.23 16.07
N LEU A 15 -9.18 1.74 14.85
CA LEU A 15 -9.87 2.42 13.76
C LEU A 15 -10.75 1.41 13.02
N THR A 16 -11.98 1.75 12.71
CA THR A 16 -12.85 0.93 11.87
C THR A 16 -12.29 0.83 10.44
N LYS A 17 -12.77 -0.14 9.67
CA LYS A 17 -12.38 -0.30 8.26
C LYS A 17 -12.59 0.98 7.44
N GLY A 18 -13.72 1.66 7.66
CA GLY A 18 -14.04 2.93 7.00
C GLY A 18 -13.08 4.05 7.42
N GLN A 19 -12.83 4.18 8.73
CA GLN A 19 -11.91 5.18 9.26
C GLN A 19 -10.49 5.00 8.72
N ARG A 20 -9.97 3.76 8.67
CA ARG A 20 -8.67 3.46 8.05
C ARG A 20 -8.62 3.86 6.59
N ARG A 21 -9.70 3.58 5.82
CA ARG A 21 -9.80 3.92 4.40
C ARG A 21 -9.81 5.42 4.17
N VAL A 22 -10.67 6.15 4.86
CA VAL A 22 -10.81 7.61 4.71
C VAL A 22 -9.53 8.31 5.14
N LEU A 23 -9.00 7.97 6.31
CA LEU A 23 -7.77 8.55 6.84
C LEU A 23 -6.56 8.26 5.94
N GLY A 24 -6.38 7.00 5.53
CA GLY A 24 -5.32 6.59 4.60
C GLY A 24 -5.42 7.31 3.25
N THR A 25 -6.63 7.53 2.73
CA THR A 25 -6.83 8.28 1.49
C THR A 25 -6.46 9.76 1.65
N LEU A 26 -6.85 10.40 2.74
CA LEU A 26 -6.45 11.79 3.03
C LEU A 26 -4.92 11.93 3.12
N LEU A 27 -4.27 11.01 3.81
CA LEU A 27 -2.81 10.98 3.94
C LEU A 27 -2.13 10.78 2.58
N GLU A 28 -2.53 9.75 1.83
CA GLU A 28 -1.96 9.48 0.49
C GLU A 28 -2.08 10.70 -0.43
N LYS A 29 -3.26 11.31 -0.48
CA LYS A 29 -3.52 12.47 -1.37
C LYS A 29 -2.76 13.73 -0.94
N ALA A 30 -2.50 13.91 0.33
CA ALA A 30 -1.66 15.00 0.82
C ALA A 30 -0.22 14.90 0.29
N TYR A 31 0.29 13.69 0.04
CA TYR A 31 1.61 13.46 -0.54
C TYR A 31 1.60 13.45 -2.06
N THR A 32 0.62 12.77 -2.68
CA THR A 32 0.65 12.45 -4.11
C THR A 32 -0.04 13.47 -5.00
N THR A 33 -0.95 14.26 -4.45
CA THR A 33 -1.70 15.30 -5.19
C THR A 33 -1.90 16.55 -4.33
N PRO A 34 -0.81 17.22 -3.89
CA PRO A 34 -0.88 18.36 -2.98
C PRO A 34 -1.68 19.54 -3.54
N GLU A 35 -1.69 19.74 -4.86
CA GLU A 35 -2.46 20.83 -5.52
C GLU A 35 -3.97 20.65 -5.34
N GLY A 36 -4.44 19.39 -5.25
CA GLY A 36 -5.85 19.07 -5.01
C GLY A 36 -6.24 18.98 -3.54
N TYR A 37 -5.27 19.11 -2.63
CA TYR A 37 -5.46 18.97 -1.19
C TYR A 37 -5.60 20.33 -0.49
N PRO A 38 -6.53 20.51 0.45
CA PRO A 38 -7.49 19.57 1.07
C PRO A 38 -8.60 19.12 0.11
N LEU A 39 -9.13 17.89 0.31
CA LEU A 39 -10.08 17.24 -0.58
C LEU A 39 -11.54 17.69 -0.32
N THR A 40 -12.34 17.82 -1.38
CA THR A 40 -13.80 17.87 -1.26
C THR A 40 -14.35 16.49 -0.92
N LEU A 41 -15.60 16.41 -0.42
CA LEU A 41 -16.28 15.14 -0.13
C LEU A 41 -16.27 14.22 -1.35
N LYS A 42 -16.68 14.70 -2.52
CA LYS A 42 -16.69 13.95 -3.78
C LYS A 42 -15.30 13.41 -4.15
N SER A 43 -14.27 14.23 -4.03
CA SER A 43 -12.89 13.80 -4.33
C SER A 43 -12.37 12.75 -3.35
N LEU A 44 -12.74 12.89 -2.08
CA LEU A 44 -12.38 11.93 -1.04
C LEU A 44 -13.10 10.59 -1.25
N THR A 45 -14.40 10.60 -1.52
CA THR A 45 -15.19 9.40 -1.83
C THR A 45 -14.63 8.66 -3.05
N SER A 46 -14.35 9.39 -4.14
CA SER A 46 -13.68 8.82 -5.31
C SER A 46 -12.31 8.23 -4.96
N GLY A 47 -11.54 8.90 -4.11
CA GLY A 47 -10.24 8.41 -3.62
C GLY A 47 -10.36 7.15 -2.76
N CYS A 48 -11.40 7.02 -1.94
CA CYS A 48 -11.67 5.83 -1.13
C CYS A 48 -12.03 4.61 -1.99
N ASN A 49 -12.78 4.82 -3.06
CA ASN A 49 -13.30 3.78 -3.96
C ASN A 49 -12.39 3.46 -5.15
N GLN A 50 -11.14 3.98 -5.18
CA GLN A 50 -10.20 3.66 -6.24
C GLN A 50 -10.00 2.16 -6.39
N LYS A 51 -9.96 1.67 -7.64
CA LYS A 51 -9.72 0.25 -7.96
C LYS A 51 -8.26 -0.17 -7.76
N SER A 52 -7.34 0.78 -7.78
CA SER A 52 -5.91 0.56 -7.53
C SER A 52 -5.48 1.11 -6.17
N ASN A 53 -4.40 0.58 -5.62
CA ASN A 53 -3.81 1.02 -4.34
C ASN A 53 -4.76 0.94 -3.13
N ARG A 54 -5.76 0.05 -3.19
CA ARG A 54 -6.76 -0.20 -2.13
C ARG A 54 -6.98 -1.68 -1.96
N HIS A 55 -6.98 -2.15 -0.72
CA HIS A 55 -7.37 -3.52 -0.40
C HIS A 55 -8.09 -3.56 0.96
N PRO A 56 -9.26 -4.20 1.03
CA PRO A 56 -10.11 -4.62 -0.08
C PRO A 56 -10.67 -3.41 -0.84
N MET A 57 -11.21 -3.61 -2.03
CA MET A 57 -11.97 -2.57 -2.74
C MET A 57 -13.23 -2.21 -1.95
N THR A 58 -13.65 -0.95 -2.06
CA THR A 58 -14.84 -0.41 -1.39
C THR A 58 -15.70 0.35 -2.39
N ASP A 59 -16.97 0.49 -2.06
CA ASP A 59 -17.95 1.27 -2.82
C ASP A 59 -18.78 2.10 -1.83
N TYR A 60 -18.12 3.07 -1.19
CA TYR A 60 -18.75 3.98 -0.26
C TYR A 60 -19.54 5.06 -1.02
N SER A 61 -20.74 5.39 -0.52
CA SER A 61 -21.44 6.61 -0.89
C SER A 61 -20.79 7.87 -0.28
N GLU A 62 -21.19 9.05 -0.73
CA GLU A 62 -20.74 10.30 -0.10
C GLU A 62 -21.25 10.39 1.35
N ASP A 63 -22.46 9.90 1.63
CA ASP A 63 -23.04 9.88 2.97
C ASP A 63 -22.24 8.96 3.92
N ASP A 64 -21.83 7.75 3.46
CA ASP A 64 -20.97 6.86 4.25
C ASP A 64 -19.63 7.55 4.60
N VAL A 65 -19.03 8.24 3.63
CA VAL A 65 -17.76 8.93 3.83
C VAL A 65 -17.93 10.11 4.78
N LEU A 66 -19.03 10.83 4.69
CA LEU A 66 -19.33 11.96 5.57
C LEU A 66 -19.49 11.50 7.04
N GLU A 67 -20.23 10.43 7.29
CA GLU A 67 -20.37 9.85 8.62
C GLU A 67 -19.00 9.43 9.19
N ILE A 68 -18.16 8.79 8.38
CA ILE A 68 -16.79 8.40 8.79
C ILE A 68 -15.93 9.64 9.09
N ILE A 69 -16.06 10.71 8.30
CA ILE A 69 -15.37 11.97 8.53
C ILE A 69 -15.76 12.55 9.89
N ASP A 70 -17.04 12.57 10.23
CA ASP A 70 -17.50 13.11 11.51
C ASP A 70 -16.93 12.32 12.68
N GLN A 71 -16.91 10.99 12.61
CA GLN A 71 -16.23 10.14 13.61
C GLN A 71 -14.73 10.48 13.73
N LEU A 72 -14.04 10.66 12.61
CA LEU A 72 -12.60 11.00 12.59
C LEU A 72 -12.34 12.44 13.13
N ARG A 73 -13.30 13.34 12.97
CA ARG A 73 -13.23 14.69 13.55
C ARG A 73 -13.36 14.67 15.06
N GLU A 74 -14.28 13.88 15.60
CA GLU A 74 -14.40 13.64 17.05
C GLU A 74 -13.10 13.07 17.66
N MET A 75 -12.40 12.24 16.91
CA MET A 75 -11.09 11.71 17.29
C MET A 75 -9.94 12.72 17.09
N GLY A 76 -10.18 13.90 16.54
CA GLY A 76 -9.16 14.89 16.22
C GLY A 76 -8.20 14.48 15.08
N LEU A 77 -8.61 13.54 14.21
CA LEU A 77 -7.80 13.04 13.09
C LEU A 77 -8.06 13.75 11.77
N VAL A 78 -9.22 14.39 11.63
CA VAL A 78 -9.65 15.12 10.43
C VAL A 78 -10.18 16.48 10.83
N ALA A 79 -9.99 17.49 9.99
CA ALA A 79 -10.59 18.80 10.13
C ALA A 79 -11.24 19.25 8.83
N VAL A 80 -12.29 20.04 8.96
CA VAL A 80 -12.91 20.79 7.87
C VAL A 80 -12.15 22.09 7.67
N VAL A 81 -11.90 22.43 6.41
CA VAL A 81 -11.27 23.69 5.99
C VAL A 81 -12.20 24.40 5.02
N HIS A 82 -12.51 25.63 5.32
CA HIS A 82 -13.22 26.53 4.42
C HIS A 82 -12.19 27.35 3.63
N THR A 83 -12.29 27.35 2.31
CA THR A 83 -11.44 28.19 1.46
C THR A 83 -12.09 29.56 1.30
N GLU A 84 -11.31 30.63 1.26
CA GLU A 84 -11.80 32.03 1.17
C GLU A 84 -12.74 32.27 -0.04
N SER A 85 -12.54 31.51 -1.13
CA SER A 85 -13.31 31.64 -2.37
C SER A 85 -14.36 30.53 -2.55
N GLY A 86 -14.44 29.53 -1.65
CA GLY A 86 -15.23 28.30 -1.85
C GLY A 86 -16.39 28.14 -0.87
N ARG A 87 -17.59 27.90 -1.41
CA ARG A 87 -18.75 27.46 -0.62
C ARG A 87 -18.70 25.99 -0.22
N THR A 88 -17.67 25.25 -0.70
CA THR A 88 -17.56 23.80 -0.53
C THR A 88 -16.57 23.49 0.58
N GLU A 89 -16.99 22.70 1.54
CA GLU A 89 -16.15 22.17 2.58
C GLU A 89 -15.05 21.28 2.00
N ARG A 90 -13.89 21.37 2.61
CA ARG A 90 -12.74 20.54 2.27
C ARG A 90 -12.19 19.88 3.54
N TYR A 91 -11.64 18.68 3.39
CA TYR A 91 -11.21 17.84 4.49
C TYR A 91 -9.71 17.62 4.44
N ARG A 92 -9.05 17.75 5.60
CA ARG A 92 -7.62 17.49 5.77
C ARG A 92 -7.37 16.60 7.00
N HIS A 93 -6.34 15.78 6.92
CA HIS A 93 -5.90 15.01 8.08
C HIS A 93 -5.14 15.86 9.10
N TYR A 94 -5.19 15.43 10.36
CA TYR A 94 -4.43 16.00 11.48
C TYR A 94 -3.46 15.00 12.12
N MET A 95 -3.06 13.96 11.39
CA MET A 95 -2.16 12.90 11.89
C MET A 95 -0.88 13.46 12.51
N ARG A 96 -0.23 14.47 11.90
CA ARG A 96 0.99 15.09 12.45
C ARG A 96 0.77 15.87 13.75
N LYS A 97 -0.48 16.19 14.09
CA LYS A 97 -0.83 16.81 15.37
C LYS A 97 -1.17 15.78 16.45
N ARG A 98 -1.65 14.62 16.01
CA ARG A 98 -2.09 13.54 16.93
C ARG A 98 -1.02 12.50 17.18
N PHE A 99 -0.07 12.33 16.27
CA PHE A 99 0.99 11.33 16.34
C PHE A 99 2.34 11.98 16.07
N THR A 100 3.31 11.67 16.92
CA THR A 100 4.71 12.06 16.70
C THR A 100 5.38 11.00 15.84
N LEU A 101 5.23 11.11 14.52
CA LEU A 101 5.77 10.18 13.53
C LEU A 101 6.70 10.92 12.57
N THR A 102 7.77 10.25 12.15
CA THR A 102 8.61 10.72 11.03
C THR A 102 7.86 10.57 9.69
N GLU A 103 8.30 11.28 8.67
CA GLU A 103 7.68 11.20 7.34
C GLU A 103 7.70 9.77 6.75
N PRO A 104 8.82 9.00 6.82
CA PRO A 104 8.82 7.60 6.41
C PRO A 104 7.83 6.73 7.21
N GLN A 105 7.74 6.93 8.54
CA GLN A 105 6.78 6.20 9.37
C GLN A 105 5.34 6.50 8.97
N LEU A 106 5.04 7.77 8.68
CA LEU A 106 3.69 8.17 8.27
C LEU A 106 3.33 7.61 6.88
N ALA A 107 4.27 7.59 5.93
CA ALA A 107 4.07 6.99 4.62
C ALA A 107 3.84 5.47 4.70
N VAL A 108 4.65 4.77 5.51
CA VAL A 108 4.50 3.33 5.78
C VAL A 108 3.12 3.05 6.38
N LEU A 109 2.75 3.78 7.43
CA LEU A 109 1.45 3.61 8.08
C LEU A 109 0.30 3.88 7.12
N THR A 110 0.40 4.91 6.28
CA THR A 110 -0.59 5.24 5.25
C THR A 110 -0.81 4.07 4.29
N GLU A 111 0.26 3.46 3.79
CA GLU A 111 0.18 2.32 2.88
C GLU A 111 -0.49 1.11 3.56
N LEU A 112 -0.16 0.84 4.82
CA LEU A 112 -0.76 -0.25 5.59
C LEU A 112 -2.25 0.01 5.90
N LEU A 113 -2.66 1.24 6.20
CA LEU A 113 -4.07 1.60 6.39
C LEU A 113 -4.90 1.39 5.11
N LEU A 114 -4.30 1.57 3.94
CA LEU A 114 -4.98 1.43 2.65
C LEU A 114 -5.04 -0.01 2.14
N ARG A 115 -4.05 -0.84 2.47
CA ARG A 115 -3.90 -2.20 1.90
C ARG A 115 -3.83 -3.32 2.92
N GLY A 116 -3.49 -3.02 4.18
CA GLY A 116 -3.26 -4.03 5.20
C GLY A 116 -1.91 -4.74 5.04
N ARG A 117 -1.87 -6.00 5.44
CA ARG A 117 -0.68 -6.87 5.53
C ARG A 117 0.08 -6.95 4.21
N GLN A 118 1.42 -6.77 4.27
CA GLN A 118 2.32 -6.78 3.12
C GLN A 118 3.71 -7.26 3.52
N SER A 119 4.48 -7.77 2.53
CA SER A 119 5.91 -8.03 2.71
C SER A 119 6.70 -6.71 2.88
N VAL A 120 7.81 -6.75 3.60
CA VAL A 120 8.68 -5.58 3.79
C VAL A 120 9.18 -5.01 2.45
N GLY A 121 9.46 -5.88 1.46
CA GLY A 121 9.91 -5.45 0.13
C GLY A 121 8.83 -4.69 -0.64
N ASP A 122 7.61 -5.22 -0.70
CA ASP A 122 6.46 -4.58 -1.36
C ASP A 122 6.13 -3.24 -0.69
N LEU A 123 6.14 -3.23 0.65
CA LEU A 123 5.84 -2.04 1.43
C LEU A 123 6.81 -0.90 1.10
N ARG A 124 8.14 -1.19 0.97
CA ARG A 124 9.10 -0.17 0.56
C ARG A 124 8.76 0.44 -0.79
N ALA A 125 8.58 -0.41 -1.80
CA ALA A 125 8.28 0.05 -3.16
C ALA A 125 7.03 0.93 -3.23
N ARG A 126 6.01 0.59 -2.43
CA ARG A 126 4.72 1.31 -2.41
C ARG A 126 4.78 2.59 -1.59
N ALA A 127 5.37 2.57 -0.40
CA ALA A 127 5.48 3.73 0.48
C ALA A 127 6.42 4.80 -0.13
N SER A 128 7.45 4.39 -0.89
CA SER A 128 8.38 5.30 -1.57
C SER A 128 7.72 6.22 -2.61
N ARG A 129 6.47 5.93 -3.02
CA ARG A 129 5.68 6.84 -3.87
C ARG A 129 5.22 8.10 -3.13
N MET A 130 5.14 8.04 -1.82
CA MET A 130 4.71 9.14 -0.96
C MET A 130 5.91 9.89 -0.38
N VAL A 131 6.86 9.15 0.17
CA VAL A 131 8.09 9.69 0.78
C VAL A 131 9.26 8.80 0.36
N PRO A 132 10.36 9.35 -0.16
CA PRO A 132 11.52 8.55 -0.55
C PRO A 132 12.05 7.69 0.61
N ILE A 133 12.17 6.39 0.39
CA ILE A 133 12.78 5.40 1.29
C ILE A 133 13.85 4.70 0.49
N GLU A 134 15.09 5.14 0.60
CA GLU A 134 16.16 4.79 -0.32
C GLU A 134 16.63 3.35 -0.14
N SER A 135 16.69 2.88 1.10
CA SER A 135 17.19 1.53 1.42
C SER A 135 16.17 0.70 2.20
N LEU A 136 16.41 -0.61 2.27
CA LEU A 136 15.65 -1.49 3.16
C LEU A 136 15.96 -1.20 4.64
N ASP A 137 17.13 -0.68 4.93
CA ASP A 137 17.52 -0.37 6.31
C ASP A 137 16.79 0.88 6.81
N ASP A 138 16.59 1.91 5.96
CA ASP A 138 15.75 3.06 6.27
C ASP A 138 14.30 2.64 6.53
N LEU A 139 13.78 1.70 5.71
CA LEU A 139 12.46 1.13 5.98
C LEU A 139 12.42 0.39 7.32
N ARG A 140 13.41 -0.47 7.60
CA ARG A 140 13.48 -1.22 8.87
C ARG A 140 13.53 -0.30 10.08
N GLU A 141 14.25 0.81 9.99
CA GLU A 141 14.28 1.82 11.04
C GLU A 141 12.90 2.42 11.28
N ALA A 142 12.19 2.82 10.21
CA ALA A 142 10.82 3.30 10.31
C ALA A 142 9.88 2.26 10.93
N LEU A 143 10.00 0.98 10.52
CA LEU A 143 9.20 -0.12 11.07
C LEU A 143 9.49 -0.40 12.55
N ARG A 144 10.77 -0.37 12.97
CA ARG A 144 11.15 -0.51 14.39
C ARG A 144 10.53 0.60 15.24
N GLY A 145 10.55 1.84 14.76
CA GLY A 145 9.91 2.97 15.44
C GLY A 145 8.39 2.77 15.58
N LEU A 146 7.71 2.34 14.51
CA LEU A 146 6.26 2.04 14.56
C LEU A 146 5.94 0.86 15.49
N THR A 147 6.80 -0.15 15.54
CA THR A 147 6.65 -1.30 16.46
C THR A 147 6.81 -0.88 17.92
N ALA A 148 7.81 -0.04 18.23
CA ALA A 148 8.02 0.51 19.57
C ALA A 148 6.80 1.32 20.05
N LEU A 149 6.14 2.04 19.14
CA LEU A 149 4.91 2.78 19.39
C LEU A 149 3.65 1.90 19.42
N LYS A 150 3.78 0.59 19.15
CA LYS A 150 2.67 -0.38 19.05
C LYS A 150 1.67 -0.08 17.91
N TYR A 151 2.08 0.65 16.89
CA TYR A 151 1.25 0.94 15.71
C TYR A 151 1.44 -0.06 14.59
N LEU A 152 2.41 -0.98 14.73
CA LEU A 152 2.74 -2.00 13.75
C LEU A 152 2.86 -3.38 14.42
N GLN A 153 2.45 -4.41 13.70
CA GLN A 153 2.65 -5.82 14.01
C GLN A 153 3.43 -6.49 12.87
N ALA A 154 4.22 -7.51 13.19
CA ALA A 154 5.06 -8.24 12.25
C ALA A 154 4.98 -9.74 12.51
N SER A 155 5.08 -10.56 11.46
CA SER A 155 5.08 -12.03 11.55
C SER A 155 6.37 -12.62 12.12
N GLY A 156 7.42 -11.80 12.29
CA GLY A 156 8.70 -12.22 12.83
C GLY A 156 9.70 -11.07 12.91
N SER A 157 10.98 -11.38 13.08
CA SER A 157 12.04 -10.38 13.11
C SER A 157 12.13 -9.63 11.76
N LEU A 158 12.14 -8.30 11.80
CA LEU A 158 12.19 -7.43 10.62
C LEU A 158 13.45 -7.64 9.74
N ASP A 159 14.46 -8.35 10.26
CA ASP A 159 15.70 -8.64 9.55
C ASP A 159 15.63 -9.95 8.73
N ARG A 160 14.61 -10.79 8.97
CA ARG A 160 14.39 -12.03 8.20
C ARG A 160 13.77 -11.73 6.83
N ARG A 161 14.06 -12.59 5.85
CA ARG A 161 13.35 -12.58 4.56
C ARG A 161 11.91 -13.09 4.74
N GLY A 162 11.00 -12.59 3.90
CA GLY A 162 9.61 -13.05 3.90
C GLY A 162 8.74 -12.52 5.05
N VAL A 163 9.30 -11.70 5.94
CA VAL A 163 8.52 -11.09 7.02
C VAL A 163 7.43 -10.19 6.44
N GLU A 164 6.23 -10.40 6.93
CA GLU A 164 5.08 -9.57 6.64
C GLU A 164 4.78 -8.65 7.82
N VAL A 165 4.31 -7.47 7.51
CA VAL A 165 3.95 -6.44 8.48
C VAL A 165 2.56 -5.90 8.20
N ASP A 166 1.89 -5.43 9.25
CA ASP A 166 0.58 -4.79 9.18
C ASP A 166 0.45 -3.71 10.26
N HIS A 167 -0.52 -2.80 10.10
CA HIS A 167 -0.86 -1.87 11.16
C HIS A 167 -1.54 -2.58 12.32
N ASN A 168 -1.52 -1.95 13.51
CA ASN A 168 -2.10 -2.52 14.73
C ASN A 168 -3.37 -1.78 15.18
N PHE A 169 -4.10 -1.15 14.26
CA PHE A 169 -5.34 -0.39 14.53
C PHE A 169 -6.63 -1.19 14.23
N TYR A 170 -6.55 -2.51 14.23
CA TYR A 170 -7.74 -3.34 14.08
C TYR A 170 -8.53 -3.40 15.38
N ALA A 171 -9.86 -3.32 15.28
CA ALA A 171 -10.71 -3.64 16.40
C ALA A 171 -10.52 -5.13 16.80
N PRO A 172 -10.60 -5.48 18.11
CA PRO A 172 -10.44 -6.87 18.56
C PRO A 172 -11.34 -7.85 17.84
N ALA A 173 -12.55 -7.43 17.48
CA ALA A 173 -13.52 -8.24 16.74
C ALA A 173 -13.09 -8.61 15.31
N GLU A 174 -12.15 -7.89 14.71
CA GLU A 174 -11.65 -8.18 13.36
C GLU A 174 -10.69 -9.38 13.32
N ASN A 175 -10.15 -9.79 14.47
CA ASN A 175 -9.23 -10.93 14.64
C ASN A 175 -8.06 -10.96 13.63
N LYS A 176 -7.48 -9.79 13.34
CA LYS A 176 -6.39 -9.63 12.35
C LYS A 176 -5.02 -9.45 13.01
N ARG A 177 -4.77 -10.13 14.11
CA ARG A 177 -3.45 -10.17 14.72
C ARG A 177 -2.55 -11.14 13.96
N ILE A 178 -1.35 -10.69 13.62
CA ILE A 178 -0.32 -11.56 13.05
C ILE A 178 0.24 -12.41 14.19
N THR A 179 0.14 -13.74 14.07
CA THR A 179 0.75 -14.70 15.00
C THR A 179 2.09 -15.18 14.41
N ALA A 180 3.07 -15.44 15.27
CA ALA A 180 4.40 -15.88 14.85
C ALA A 180 4.38 -17.27 14.12
N SER A 181 3.29 -18.03 14.23
CA SER A 181 3.09 -19.30 13.52
C SER A 181 2.78 -19.13 12.01
N ASP A 182 2.39 -17.94 11.58
CA ASP A 182 2.08 -17.68 10.16
C ASP A 182 3.34 -17.68 9.26
N SER A 183 4.54 -17.73 9.85
CA SER A 183 5.82 -17.76 9.12
C SER A 183 6.39 -19.16 8.91
N ASP A 184 5.90 -20.19 9.60
CA ASP A 184 6.46 -21.54 9.51
C ASP A 184 5.85 -22.38 8.37
N GLU A 185 4.71 -21.99 7.82
CA GLU A 185 4.08 -22.73 6.71
C GLU A 185 4.74 -22.47 5.34
N LEU A 186 5.63 -21.49 5.20
CA LEU A 186 6.28 -21.17 3.93
C LEU A 186 7.72 -21.72 3.78
N GLU A 187 8.29 -22.36 4.81
CA GLU A 187 9.66 -22.89 4.77
C GLU A 187 9.74 -24.41 4.47
N SER A 188 8.64 -25.12 4.18
CA SER A 188 8.69 -26.60 4.03
C SER A 188 8.80 -27.11 2.59
N ASP A 189 9.09 -26.26 1.58
CA ASP A 189 9.27 -26.76 0.20
C ASP A 189 10.51 -26.14 -0.50
N ALA A 190 11.70 -26.46 0.05
CA ALA A 190 12.96 -26.31 -0.68
C ALA A 190 13.67 -27.66 -0.69
N PRO A 191 13.89 -28.28 -1.86
CA PRO A 191 14.63 -29.54 -1.94
C PRO A 191 16.11 -29.33 -1.66
N GLU A 192 16.63 -30.08 -0.67
CA GLU A 192 18.07 -30.17 -0.38
C GLU A 192 18.85 -30.68 -1.60
N PRO A 193 20.06 -30.15 -1.90
CA PRO A 193 20.90 -30.72 -2.96
C PRO A 193 21.54 -32.01 -2.51
N PRO A 194 21.71 -33.01 -3.40
CA PRO A 194 22.16 -34.33 -3.05
C PRO A 194 23.69 -34.36 -2.77
N ARG A 195 24.10 -34.86 -1.60
CA ARG A 195 25.47 -35.25 -1.32
C ARG A 195 25.66 -36.71 -1.72
N GLY A 196 26.74 -36.89 -2.46
CA GLY A 196 27.14 -38.08 -3.22
C GLY A 196 27.36 -39.39 -2.43
N SER A 197 27.25 -40.38 -3.19
CA SER A 197 27.43 -41.84 -3.22
C SER A 197 28.57 -42.44 -2.33
N PRO A 198 28.73 -43.79 -2.16
CA PRO A 198 28.45 -44.81 -3.16
C PRO A 198 27.95 -46.21 -2.68
N GLN A 199 27.40 -46.95 -3.67
CA GLN A 199 27.42 -48.39 -3.91
C GLN A 199 26.87 -49.43 -2.92
N SER A 200 25.87 -50.23 -3.33
CA SER A 200 26.04 -51.65 -3.78
C SER A 200 24.71 -52.37 -3.99
N SER A 201 24.52 -52.84 -5.20
CA SER A 201 23.94 -54.12 -5.68
C SER A 201 22.61 -54.70 -5.18
N ALA A 202 21.83 -55.08 -6.20
CA ALA A 202 21.05 -56.28 -6.45
C ALA A 202 19.53 -56.22 -6.51
N SER A 203 19.07 -56.29 -7.78
CA SER A 203 18.01 -57.13 -8.37
C SER A 203 16.56 -57.19 -7.76
N ARG A 204 15.59 -56.80 -8.53
CA ARG A 204 14.54 -57.56 -9.26
C ARG A 204 13.33 -56.67 -9.61
N GLN A 205 12.93 -56.82 -10.87
CA GLN A 205 11.77 -56.27 -11.56
C GLN A 205 10.44 -56.93 -11.12
N PRO A 206 9.30 -56.64 -11.78
CA PRO A 206 8.56 -55.34 -11.94
C PRO A 206 7.09 -55.53 -11.61
N VAL A 207 6.33 -54.50 -11.31
CA VAL A 207 4.87 -54.44 -11.57
C VAL A 207 4.43 -53.00 -11.87
N SER A 208 3.74 -52.94 -12.96
CA SER A 208 2.90 -51.96 -13.65
C SER A 208 2.48 -50.66 -12.99
N ALA A 209 2.50 -49.63 -13.86
CA ALA A 209 1.93 -48.29 -13.74
C ALA A 209 0.41 -48.25 -13.49
N PRO A 210 -0.14 -47.07 -13.09
CA PRO A 210 -0.63 -46.22 -14.18
C PRO A 210 -0.18 -44.75 -14.11
N SER A 211 0.00 -44.26 -15.29
CA SER A 211 0.27 -42.94 -15.79
C SER A 211 -0.84 -41.92 -15.46
N ALA A 212 -0.40 -40.68 -15.47
CA ALA A 212 -1.14 -39.44 -15.83
C ALA A 212 -1.55 -38.51 -14.73
N ALA A 213 -0.90 -37.34 -14.65
CA ALA A 213 -1.43 -35.98 -14.66
C ALA A 213 -0.39 -34.96 -14.18
N THR A 214 0.55 -34.59 -15.03
CA THR A 214 1.47 -33.45 -14.76
C THR A 214 1.76 -32.59 -16.00
N GLY A 215 0.86 -32.65 -16.99
CA GLY A 215 1.03 -31.93 -18.27
C GLY A 215 0.18 -30.68 -18.45
N SER A 216 -0.84 -30.42 -17.60
CA SER A 216 -1.77 -29.31 -17.81
C SER A 216 -1.36 -28.01 -17.14
N ASP A 217 -0.72 -28.07 -15.99
CA ASP A 217 -0.37 -26.85 -15.23
C ASP A 217 0.78 -26.06 -15.87
N SER A 218 1.76 -26.75 -16.43
CA SER A 218 2.89 -26.12 -17.09
C SER A 218 2.48 -25.33 -18.34
N ARG A 219 1.49 -25.80 -19.10
CA ARG A 219 0.95 -25.10 -20.27
C ARG A 219 0.13 -23.87 -19.87
N ALA A 220 -0.67 -23.97 -18.83
CA ALA A 220 -1.45 -22.85 -18.33
C ALA A 220 -0.55 -21.72 -17.81
N VAL A 221 0.49 -22.05 -17.07
CA VAL A 221 1.50 -21.08 -16.58
C VAL A 221 2.24 -20.42 -17.73
N THR A 222 2.64 -21.18 -18.75
CA THR A 222 3.33 -20.62 -19.93
C THR A 222 2.42 -19.69 -20.72
N THR A 223 1.14 -20.03 -20.87
CA THR A 223 0.16 -19.18 -21.55
C THR A 223 -0.10 -17.89 -20.78
N ALA A 224 -0.24 -17.96 -19.46
CA ALA A 224 -0.40 -16.78 -18.61
C ALA A 224 0.85 -15.88 -18.63
N LEU A 225 2.04 -16.45 -18.64
CA LEU A 225 3.29 -15.71 -18.73
C LEU A 225 3.42 -14.97 -20.08
N ASN A 226 3.01 -15.61 -21.17
CA ASN A 226 3.04 -14.99 -22.49
C ASN A 226 1.98 -13.87 -22.60
N ALA A 227 0.81 -14.03 -22.02
CA ALA A 227 -0.21 -12.97 -21.94
C ALA A 227 0.32 -11.74 -21.18
N VAL A 228 0.92 -11.94 -20.01
CA VAL A 228 1.51 -10.84 -19.22
C VAL A 228 2.64 -10.14 -19.99
N ARG A 229 3.47 -10.87 -20.75
CA ARG A 229 4.50 -10.25 -21.59
C ARG A 229 3.92 -9.45 -22.74
N ALA A 230 2.83 -9.89 -23.35
CA ALA A 230 2.12 -9.15 -24.39
C ALA A 230 1.54 -7.84 -23.83
N ASP A 231 0.84 -7.90 -22.69
CA ASP A 231 0.29 -6.72 -22.01
C ASP A 231 1.41 -5.73 -21.60
N GLN A 232 2.55 -6.25 -21.16
CA GLN A 232 3.72 -5.42 -20.83
C GLN A 232 4.30 -4.72 -22.06
N GLY A 233 4.29 -5.40 -23.22
CA GLY A 233 4.70 -4.81 -24.51
C GLY A 233 3.75 -3.69 -24.95
N GLU A 234 2.44 -3.91 -24.84
CA GLU A 234 1.43 -2.90 -25.17
C GLU A 234 1.53 -1.67 -24.25
N LEU A 235 1.69 -1.89 -22.94
CA LEU A 235 1.87 -0.80 -21.96
C LEU A 235 3.12 0.04 -22.26
N ARG A 236 4.23 -0.58 -22.65
CA ARG A 236 5.46 0.14 -23.04
C ARG A 236 5.19 1.00 -24.28
N GLY A 237 4.55 0.45 -25.32
CA GLY A 237 4.21 1.23 -26.52
C GLY A 237 3.30 2.42 -26.21
N ARG A 238 2.35 2.28 -25.27
CA ARG A 238 1.51 3.40 -24.82
C ARG A 238 2.30 4.46 -24.05
N VAL A 239 3.26 4.06 -23.22
CA VAL A 239 4.16 4.98 -22.51
C VAL A 239 5.00 5.76 -23.51
N ASP A 240 5.64 5.11 -24.46
CA ASP A 240 6.45 5.76 -25.50
C ASP A 240 5.62 6.77 -26.30
N SER A 241 4.39 6.42 -26.68
CA SER A 241 3.47 7.32 -27.40
C SER A 241 3.09 8.55 -26.55
N LEU A 242 2.84 8.37 -25.26
CA LEU A 242 2.54 9.48 -24.35
C LEU A 242 3.74 10.39 -24.13
N GLU A 243 4.94 9.83 -24.06
CA GLU A 243 6.18 10.62 -23.94
C GLU A 243 6.42 11.47 -25.19
N ASP A 244 6.14 10.95 -26.37
CA ASP A 244 6.24 11.71 -27.62
C ASP A 244 5.20 12.84 -27.69
N GLU A 245 3.98 12.59 -27.23
CA GLU A 245 2.93 13.61 -27.17
C GLU A 245 3.27 14.73 -26.16
N ILE A 246 3.80 14.37 -24.99
CA ILE A 246 4.29 15.34 -24.00
C ILE A 246 5.44 16.19 -24.61
N ARG A 247 6.36 15.57 -25.33
CA ARG A 247 7.47 16.28 -25.98
C ARG A 247 6.96 17.26 -27.03
N ARG A 248 5.95 16.85 -27.82
CA ARG A 248 5.30 17.70 -28.81
C ARG A 248 4.57 18.88 -28.16
N LEU A 249 3.78 18.63 -27.11
CA LEU A 249 3.06 19.67 -26.38
C LEU A 249 4.02 20.68 -25.73
N LYS A 250 5.13 20.18 -25.16
CA LYS A 250 6.17 21.04 -24.60
C LYS A 250 6.78 21.98 -25.62
N GLY A 251 7.05 21.48 -26.84
CA GLY A 251 7.52 22.31 -27.94
C GLY A 251 6.51 23.43 -28.33
N ILE A 252 5.22 23.07 -28.41
CA ILE A 252 4.17 24.06 -28.73
C ILE A 252 4.09 25.15 -27.63
N VAL A 253 4.21 24.76 -26.35
CA VAL A 253 4.19 25.72 -25.26
C VAL A 253 5.43 26.63 -25.28
N GLU A 254 6.60 26.10 -25.60
CA GLU A 254 7.85 26.88 -25.72
C GLU A 254 7.76 27.88 -26.89
N ASP A 255 7.17 27.52 -27.99
CA ASP A 255 6.94 28.39 -29.15
C ASP A 255 5.92 29.51 -28.82
N LEU A 256 4.79 29.17 -28.16
CA LEU A 256 3.80 30.14 -27.70
C LEU A 256 4.39 31.16 -26.70
N VAL A 257 5.23 30.69 -25.78
CA VAL A 257 5.91 31.57 -24.82
C VAL A 257 6.90 32.50 -25.52
N ARG A 258 7.54 32.02 -26.60
CA ARG A 258 8.46 32.84 -27.42
C ARG A 258 7.71 33.95 -28.15
N ASP A 259 6.56 33.59 -28.77
CA ASP A 259 5.70 34.53 -29.51
C ASP A 259 5.06 35.60 -28.60
N LEU A 260 4.81 35.31 -27.34
CA LEU A 260 4.26 36.23 -26.34
C LEU A 260 5.33 37.21 -25.77
N ARG A 261 6.61 36.95 -26.01
CA ARG A 261 7.75 37.78 -25.50
C ARG A 261 8.41 38.63 -26.57
N GLY A 262 8.02 38.45 -27.82
CA GLY A 262 8.47 39.26 -28.96
C GLY A 262 7.51 40.34 -29.29
#